data_529afdcdd56bdeed1b8c8ecedb1e150a
#
_entry.id   529afdcdd56bdeed1b8c8ecedb1e150a
#
_cell.length_a   1.000
_cell.length_b   1.000
_cell.length_c   1.000
_cell.angle_alpha   90.00
_cell.angle_beta   90.00
_cell.angle_gamma   90.00
#
_symmetry.space_group_name_H-M   'P 1'
#
loop_
_entity.id
_entity.type
_entity.pdbx_description
1 polymer ?
#
loop_
_entity_poly.entity_id
_entity_poly.type
_entity_poly.pdbx_seq_one_letter_code
_entity_poly.pdbx_strand_id
1 'polypeptide(L)'
;MLTLSSFFFPKNSSNKCWHENKITGLSFNSKKIAQNEIFIAVKGQNTDGIAYTKEAINNGAAAIICDKRSIIPNDVLQFLETKNIPLFKVKNPEITAAKTAKIFYPKQPEFIFAITGTNGKTTILDLTEQLLNLMGYKETATLGTMGFQTRNTKFNKLKNKINGIIGINPLTTQDTITLHKILDMSYYSGVKYLITEASSDGIMRHRIDEIDFVSCGLSNISEDHLITHGTMKHYSNTKFSLFSRLPPNKTVVYNNDDKYAKKLSDYLHKKLPEKSFNIIKYGKNSSANEIQIHQIKSNKYGYDIEIKIFDKNYKTRLNLTGEFQIYNAMHALGFVLSIIPKNKIQLAVDMLKKLKTVDGRMELIKTKNGADVFIDYAHNPSALEKALIELRKITKGRIISVTGISSGKSESRNETAKIAGKYADVVIFTYISPRFETADAIIAKQQKIFPGGLHGGKTRYAAIKKAIKMAKKGDSILINGQGHERFIVEYGKPKPFYDPDAVKDIISKE
;
A
#
# COMPACT_ATOMS: atom_id res chain seq x y z
N MET A 1 -33.99 -4.59 3.65
CA MET A 1 -33.46 -5.55 4.62
C MET A 1 -33.02 -6.77 3.84
N LEU A 2 -31.78 -7.19 3.96
CA LEU A 2 -31.25 -8.33 3.19
C LEU A 2 -31.53 -9.63 3.96
N THR A 3 -31.96 -10.65 3.24
CA THR A 3 -32.17 -12.01 3.75
C THR A 3 -31.19 -12.96 3.09
N LEU A 4 -31.02 -14.17 3.62
CA LEU A 4 -30.14 -15.16 2.99
C LEU A 4 -30.49 -15.41 1.53
N SER A 5 -31.78 -15.36 1.18
CA SER A 5 -32.25 -15.49 -0.22
C SER A 5 -31.70 -14.43 -1.17
N SER A 6 -31.27 -13.27 -0.65
CA SER A 6 -30.65 -12.19 -1.46
C SER A 6 -29.27 -12.57 -2.00
N PHE A 7 -28.61 -13.61 -1.48
CA PHE A 7 -27.20 -13.87 -1.75
C PHE A 7 -26.90 -15.17 -2.51
N PHE A 8 -27.56 -16.30 -2.24
CA PHE A 8 -26.96 -17.60 -2.57
C PHE A 8 -27.85 -18.64 -3.22
N PHE A 9 -29.15 -18.41 -3.44
CA PHE A 9 -30.02 -19.52 -3.81
C PHE A 9 -30.32 -19.59 -5.31
N PRO A 10 -29.99 -20.72 -5.98
CA PRO A 10 -30.72 -21.11 -7.16
C PRO A 10 -32.20 -21.34 -6.75
N LYS A 11 -33.15 -20.88 -7.59
CA LYS A 11 -34.60 -20.89 -7.36
C LYS A 11 -35.24 -22.25 -6.98
N ASN A 12 -34.42 -23.32 -6.93
CA ASN A 12 -34.87 -24.71 -6.75
C ASN A 12 -34.43 -25.40 -5.45
N SER A 13 -33.94 -24.68 -4.43
CA SER A 13 -33.58 -25.34 -3.16
C SER A 13 -34.82 -25.57 -2.28
N SER A 14 -35.03 -26.83 -1.89
CA SER A 14 -36.21 -27.33 -1.18
C SER A 14 -36.34 -26.91 0.30
N ASN A 15 -35.34 -26.30 0.89
CA ASN A 15 -35.33 -25.87 2.30
C ASN A 15 -35.69 -24.38 2.45
N LYS A 16 -36.98 -24.09 2.53
CA LYS A 16 -37.51 -22.72 2.64
C LYS A 16 -37.25 -22.02 3.97
N CYS A 17 -36.96 -22.73 5.06
CA CYS A 17 -36.89 -22.13 6.41
C CYS A 17 -35.74 -21.16 6.66
N TRP A 18 -34.62 -21.19 5.89
CA TRP A 18 -33.50 -20.27 6.04
C TRP A 18 -33.61 -19.00 5.19
N HIS A 19 -34.51 -18.99 4.21
CA HIS A 19 -34.59 -17.90 3.21
C HIS A 19 -34.95 -16.54 3.82
N GLU A 20 -35.68 -16.54 4.92
CA GLU A 20 -36.17 -15.33 5.59
C GLU A 20 -35.23 -14.82 6.69
N ASN A 21 -34.14 -15.55 6.99
CA ASN A 21 -33.20 -15.11 8.01
C ASN A 21 -32.59 -13.78 7.63
N LYS A 22 -32.84 -12.79 8.48
CA LYS A 22 -32.25 -11.44 8.34
C LYS A 22 -30.76 -11.48 8.55
N ILE A 23 -29.99 -11.02 7.58
CA ILE A 23 -28.54 -10.91 7.65
C ILE A 23 -28.15 -9.49 8.01
N THR A 24 -27.30 -9.37 9.04
CA THR A 24 -26.84 -8.09 9.58
C THR A 24 -25.44 -7.71 9.12
N GLY A 25 -24.62 -8.67 8.64
CA GLY A 25 -23.26 -8.44 8.21
C GLY A 25 -22.55 -9.69 7.71
N LEU A 26 -21.26 -9.52 7.48
CA LEU A 26 -20.33 -10.54 7.01
C LEU A 26 -19.06 -10.50 7.87
N SER A 27 -18.44 -11.64 8.15
CA SER A 27 -17.18 -11.69 8.89
C SER A 27 -16.27 -12.83 8.42
N PHE A 28 -14.96 -12.56 8.37
CA PHE A 28 -13.90 -13.58 8.30
C PHE A 28 -13.38 -13.99 9.68
N ASN A 29 -13.82 -13.30 10.74
CA ASN A 29 -13.29 -13.48 12.09
C ASN A 29 -14.37 -14.06 13.02
N SER A 30 -14.21 -15.34 13.40
CA SER A 30 -15.12 -16.05 14.30
C SER A 30 -15.31 -15.38 15.66
N LYS A 31 -14.26 -14.70 16.18
CA LYS A 31 -14.28 -14.01 17.49
C LYS A 31 -14.97 -12.64 17.45
N LYS A 32 -15.08 -12.02 16.26
CA LYS A 32 -15.68 -10.69 16.07
C LYS A 32 -17.04 -10.75 15.37
N ILE A 33 -17.53 -11.95 15.06
CA ILE A 33 -18.81 -12.10 14.39
C ILE A 33 -19.93 -11.65 15.33
N ALA A 34 -20.89 -10.92 14.76
CA ALA A 34 -22.07 -10.46 15.47
C ALA A 34 -23.30 -11.37 15.16
N GLN A 35 -24.37 -11.17 15.92
CA GLN A 35 -25.63 -11.89 15.72
C GLN A 35 -26.17 -11.69 14.30
N ASN A 36 -26.54 -12.79 13.66
CA ASN A 36 -27.09 -12.85 12.29
C ASN A 36 -26.10 -12.41 11.18
N GLU A 37 -24.79 -12.47 11.40
CA GLU A 37 -23.79 -12.32 10.34
C GLU A 37 -23.51 -13.66 9.64
N ILE A 38 -23.01 -13.59 8.41
CA ILE A 38 -22.49 -14.75 7.67
C ILE A 38 -20.99 -14.89 7.99
N PHE A 39 -20.58 -16.06 8.48
CA PHE A 39 -19.17 -16.40 8.62
C PHE A 39 -18.62 -16.98 7.32
N ILE A 40 -17.51 -16.40 6.82
CA ILE A 40 -16.84 -16.88 5.60
C ILE A 40 -15.52 -17.54 6.01
N ALA A 41 -15.52 -18.87 5.99
CA ALA A 41 -14.36 -19.69 6.32
C ALA A 41 -13.40 -19.75 5.13
N VAL A 42 -12.31 -18.97 5.21
CA VAL A 42 -11.23 -18.95 4.21
C VAL A 42 -10.00 -19.68 4.74
N LYS A 43 -9.24 -20.29 3.82
CA LYS A 43 -7.96 -20.90 4.16
C LYS A 43 -6.90 -19.82 4.38
N GLY A 44 -6.42 -19.70 5.62
CA GLY A 44 -5.28 -18.84 5.98
C GLY A 44 -3.94 -19.48 5.64
N GLN A 45 -2.85 -18.79 5.99
CA GLN A 45 -1.48 -19.33 5.82
C GLN A 45 -1.20 -20.51 6.76
N ASN A 46 -1.70 -20.44 8.00
CA ASN A 46 -1.39 -21.42 9.06
C ASN A 46 -2.59 -22.30 9.46
N THR A 47 -3.82 -21.85 9.18
CA THR A 47 -5.05 -22.54 9.63
C THR A 47 -6.13 -22.46 8.58
N ASP A 48 -7.03 -23.43 8.56
CA ASP A 48 -8.26 -23.39 7.76
C ASP A 48 -9.38 -22.76 8.59
N GLY A 49 -10.12 -21.82 8.00
CA GLY A 49 -11.25 -21.15 8.64
C GLY A 49 -12.36 -22.08 9.11
N ILE A 50 -12.47 -23.27 8.52
CA ILE A 50 -13.41 -24.32 8.95
C ILE A 50 -13.24 -24.70 10.42
N ALA A 51 -12.00 -24.72 10.92
CA ALA A 51 -11.72 -25.04 12.32
C ALA A 51 -12.42 -24.10 13.32
N TYR A 52 -12.80 -22.90 12.87
CA TYR A 52 -13.46 -21.88 13.69
C TYR A 52 -14.98 -21.82 13.52
N THR A 53 -15.57 -22.76 12.79
CA THR A 53 -17.01 -22.78 12.48
C THR A 53 -17.87 -22.84 13.75
N LYS A 54 -17.55 -23.73 14.70
CA LYS A 54 -18.30 -23.84 15.97
C LYS A 54 -18.23 -22.56 16.81
N GLU A 55 -17.05 -21.91 16.87
CA GLU A 55 -16.88 -20.63 17.55
C GLU A 55 -17.74 -19.54 16.88
N ALA A 56 -17.74 -19.47 15.54
CA ALA A 56 -18.56 -18.51 14.81
C ALA A 56 -20.05 -18.70 15.06
N ILE A 57 -20.53 -19.94 15.08
CA ILE A 57 -21.94 -20.25 15.37
C ILE A 57 -22.31 -19.85 16.81
N ASN A 58 -21.47 -20.18 17.78
CA ASN A 58 -21.69 -19.80 19.18
C ASN A 58 -21.72 -18.29 19.37
N ASN A 59 -21.00 -17.53 18.55
CA ASN A 59 -20.97 -16.08 18.57
C ASN A 59 -22.08 -15.42 17.72
N GLY A 60 -22.96 -16.21 17.07
CA GLY A 60 -24.17 -15.71 16.41
C GLY A 60 -24.17 -15.78 14.87
N ALA A 61 -23.29 -16.57 14.26
CA ALA A 61 -23.33 -16.77 12.81
C ALA A 61 -24.67 -17.35 12.36
N ALA A 62 -25.33 -16.73 11.39
CA ALA A 62 -26.58 -17.21 10.79
C ALA A 62 -26.36 -18.16 9.62
N ALA A 63 -25.16 -18.18 9.03
CA ALA A 63 -24.77 -19.06 7.95
C ALA A 63 -23.25 -19.18 7.84
N ILE A 64 -22.78 -20.26 7.24
CA ILE A 64 -21.37 -20.52 7.00
C ILE A 64 -21.12 -20.66 5.49
N ILE A 65 -20.07 -19.99 4.99
CA ILE A 65 -19.57 -20.17 3.60
C ILE A 65 -18.19 -20.79 3.68
N CYS A 66 -17.90 -21.83 2.88
CA CYS A 66 -16.58 -22.44 2.79
C CYS A 66 -16.24 -22.88 1.37
N ASP A 67 -14.96 -23.23 1.12
CA ASP A 67 -14.53 -23.83 -0.14
C ASP A 67 -15.18 -25.23 -0.30
N LYS A 68 -15.70 -25.52 -1.52
CA LYS A 68 -16.31 -26.81 -1.83
C LYS A 68 -15.35 -27.99 -1.64
N ARG A 69 -14.04 -27.75 -1.66
CA ARG A 69 -12.98 -28.73 -1.45
C ARG A 69 -12.62 -28.94 0.02
N SER A 70 -13.14 -28.09 0.91
CA SER A 70 -12.86 -28.23 2.36
C SER A 70 -13.47 -29.51 2.89
N ILE A 71 -12.67 -30.26 3.64
CA ILE A 71 -13.10 -31.42 4.42
C ILE A 71 -13.70 -30.88 5.71
N ILE A 72 -15.01 -31.14 5.90
CA ILE A 72 -15.72 -30.67 7.09
C ILE A 72 -15.71 -31.82 8.10
N PRO A 73 -15.16 -31.63 9.31
CA PRO A 73 -15.21 -32.67 10.37
C PRO A 73 -16.66 -33.04 10.70
N ASN A 74 -16.89 -34.34 10.99
CA ASN A 74 -18.26 -34.86 11.28
C ASN A 74 -18.88 -34.15 12.48
N ASP A 75 -18.11 -33.85 13.51
CA ASP A 75 -18.56 -33.12 14.70
C ASP A 75 -19.00 -31.67 14.37
N VAL A 76 -18.44 -31.05 13.33
CA VAL A 76 -18.85 -29.74 12.83
C VAL A 76 -20.16 -29.87 12.04
N LEU A 77 -20.32 -30.94 11.21
CA LEU A 77 -21.57 -31.20 10.48
C LEU A 77 -22.73 -31.42 11.45
N GLN A 78 -22.57 -32.30 12.45
CA GLN A 78 -23.56 -32.52 13.48
C GLN A 78 -23.92 -31.25 14.25
N PHE A 79 -22.92 -30.40 14.54
CA PHE A 79 -23.18 -29.14 15.22
C PHE A 79 -23.98 -28.15 14.36
N LEU A 80 -23.70 -28.07 13.06
CA LEU A 80 -24.47 -27.26 12.10
C LEU A 80 -25.94 -27.72 12.03
N GLU A 81 -26.16 -29.03 11.95
CA GLU A 81 -27.50 -29.63 11.94
C GLU A 81 -28.27 -29.36 13.24
N THR A 82 -27.65 -29.60 14.40
CA THR A 82 -28.23 -29.34 15.71
C THR A 82 -28.66 -27.89 15.91
N LYS A 83 -27.84 -26.94 15.38
CA LYS A 83 -28.12 -25.51 15.47
C LYS A 83 -28.95 -24.96 14.31
N ASN A 84 -29.31 -25.81 13.35
CA ASN A 84 -30.05 -25.45 12.14
C ASN A 84 -29.39 -24.30 11.35
N ILE A 85 -28.02 -24.35 11.21
CA ILE A 85 -27.24 -23.35 10.51
C ILE A 85 -26.86 -23.84 9.11
N PRO A 86 -27.22 -23.12 8.04
CA PRO A 86 -26.87 -23.51 6.67
C PRO A 86 -25.38 -23.40 6.38
N LEU A 87 -24.85 -24.40 5.65
CA LEU A 87 -23.49 -24.43 5.13
C LEU A 87 -23.48 -24.33 3.61
N PHE A 88 -22.89 -23.28 3.07
CA PHE A 88 -22.74 -23.06 1.64
C PHE A 88 -21.32 -23.40 1.17
N LYS A 89 -21.20 -24.45 0.35
CA LYS A 89 -19.94 -24.86 -0.29
C LYS A 89 -19.80 -24.16 -1.64
N VAL A 90 -18.82 -23.25 -1.76
CA VAL A 90 -18.59 -22.45 -2.97
C VAL A 90 -17.24 -22.77 -3.62
N LYS A 91 -17.07 -22.42 -4.90
CA LYS A 91 -15.83 -22.67 -5.64
C LYS A 91 -14.64 -21.85 -5.09
N ASN A 92 -14.91 -20.61 -4.68
CA ASN A 92 -13.92 -19.70 -4.10
C ASN A 92 -14.62 -18.79 -3.07
N PRO A 93 -14.37 -18.99 -1.76
CA PRO A 93 -14.99 -18.18 -0.71
C PRO A 93 -14.58 -16.69 -0.76
N GLU A 94 -13.35 -16.37 -1.21
CA GLU A 94 -12.87 -14.98 -1.27
C GLU A 94 -13.61 -14.20 -2.38
N ILE A 95 -13.82 -14.80 -3.56
CA ILE A 95 -14.63 -14.21 -4.64
C ILE A 95 -16.10 -14.08 -4.19
N THR A 96 -16.62 -15.10 -3.52
CA THR A 96 -17.98 -15.05 -3.00
C THR A 96 -18.14 -13.95 -1.95
N ALA A 97 -17.14 -13.78 -1.07
CA ALA A 97 -17.10 -12.69 -0.11
C ALA A 97 -17.16 -11.30 -0.78
N ALA A 98 -16.41 -11.09 -1.86
CA ALA A 98 -16.43 -9.83 -2.59
C ALA A 98 -17.81 -9.52 -3.17
N LYS A 99 -18.42 -10.51 -3.85
CA LYS A 99 -19.78 -10.38 -4.41
C LYS A 99 -20.84 -10.12 -3.33
N THR A 100 -20.76 -10.83 -2.23
CA THR A 100 -21.67 -10.66 -1.11
C THR A 100 -21.47 -9.29 -0.45
N ALA A 101 -20.22 -8.86 -0.27
CA ALA A 101 -19.92 -7.57 0.30
C ALA A 101 -20.43 -6.42 -0.59
N LYS A 102 -20.34 -6.55 -1.93
CA LYS A 102 -20.90 -5.57 -2.88
C LYS A 102 -22.43 -5.47 -2.76
N ILE A 103 -23.13 -6.60 -2.53
CA ILE A 103 -24.59 -6.59 -2.30
C ILE A 103 -24.92 -5.94 -0.97
N PHE A 104 -24.13 -6.22 0.08
CA PHE A 104 -24.34 -5.71 1.42
C PHE A 104 -23.99 -4.22 1.57
N TYR A 105 -22.91 -3.79 0.89
CA TYR A 105 -22.39 -2.41 0.85
C TYR A 105 -22.37 -1.92 -0.59
N PRO A 106 -23.52 -1.56 -1.20
CA PRO A 106 -23.61 -1.35 -2.65
C PRO A 106 -23.05 -0.02 -3.13
N LYS A 107 -22.83 0.96 -2.23
CA LYS A 107 -22.41 2.30 -2.61
C LYS A 107 -20.90 2.43 -2.64
N GLN A 108 -20.41 3.18 -3.62
CA GLN A 108 -18.98 3.44 -3.81
C GLN A 108 -18.76 4.88 -4.25
N PRO A 109 -17.62 5.52 -3.90
CA PRO A 109 -17.23 6.82 -4.46
C PRO A 109 -17.26 6.82 -6.00
N GLU A 110 -17.55 7.96 -6.58
CA GLU A 110 -17.69 8.12 -8.04
C GLU A 110 -16.39 7.82 -8.80
N PHE A 111 -15.26 8.23 -8.24
CA PHE A 111 -13.94 8.05 -8.85
C PHE A 111 -13.05 7.24 -7.91
N ILE A 112 -12.82 5.96 -8.24
CA ILE A 112 -11.92 5.09 -7.48
C ILE A 112 -10.71 4.75 -8.34
N PHE A 113 -9.51 5.01 -7.79
CA PHE A 113 -8.23 4.71 -8.41
C PHE A 113 -7.52 3.60 -7.64
N ALA A 114 -6.87 2.67 -8.33
CA ALA A 114 -6.05 1.66 -7.72
C ALA A 114 -4.61 1.70 -8.22
N ILE A 115 -3.65 1.68 -7.31
CA ILE A 115 -2.23 1.63 -7.63
C ILE A 115 -1.60 0.33 -7.15
N THR A 116 -0.95 -0.41 -8.05
CA THR A 116 -0.09 -1.54 -7.71
C THR A 116 1.36 -1.28 -8.11
N GLY A 117 2.25 -2.13 -7.65
CA GLY A 117 3.70 -2.06 -7.92
C GLY A 117 4.50 -2.54 -6.72
N THR A 118 5.82 -2.63 -6.86
CA THR A 118 6.70 -2.96 -5.72
C THR A 118 6.89 -1.74 -4.84
N ASN A 119 7.38 -0.65 -5.39
CA ASN A 119 7.66 0.60 -4.67
C ASN A 119 6.83 1.77 -5.21
N GLY A 120 6.67 2.83 -4.42
CA GLY A 120 6.04 4.09 -4.82
C GLY A 120 4.52 4.16 -4.62
N LYS A 121 3.81 3.07 -4.32
CA LYS A 121 2.34 3.04 -4.17
C LYS A 121 1.82 4.14 -3.23
N THR A 122 2.26 4.16 -1.99
CA THR A 122 1.83 5.13 -0.98
C THR A 122 2.14 6.57 -1.40
N THR A 123 3.30 6.80 -2.02
CA THR A 123 3.68 8.12 -2.53
C THR A 123 2.76 8.56 -3.67
N ILE A 124 2.51 7.70 -4.67
CA ILE A 124 1.62 8.00 -5.79
C ILE A 124 0.21 8.28 -5.31
N LEU A 125 -0.29 7.48 -4.38
CA LEU A 125 -1.60 7.64 -3.75
C LEU A 125 -1.72 9.02 -3.10
N ASP A 126 -0.76 9.42 -2.27
CA ASP A 126 -0.76 10.70 -1.58
C ASP A 126 -0.56 11.88 -2.56
N LEU A 127 0.38 11.78 -3.52
CA LEU A 127 0.58 12.83 -4.53
C LEU A 127 -0.64 13.02 -5.43
N THR A 128 -1.39 11.95 -5.73
CA THR A 128 -2.66 12.05 -6.48
C THR A 128 -3.70 12.82 -5.69
N GLU A 129 -3.85 12.52 -4.39
CA GLU A 129 -4.76 13.25 -3.52
C GLU A 129 -4.35 14.72 -3.38
N GLN A 130 -3.04 15.01 -3.19
CA GLN A 130 -2.53 16.38 -3.17
C GLN A 130 -2.89 17.13 -4.45
N LEU A 131 -2.62 16.53 -5.61
CA LEU A 131 -2.83 17.17 -6.90
C LEU A 131 -4.32 17.48 -7.14
N LEU A 132 -5.21 16.53 -6.85
CA LEU A 132 -6.66 16.74 -6.92
C LEU A 132 -7.08 17.90 -6.00
N ASN A 133 -6.63 17.90 -4.75
CA ASN A 133 -6.96 18.98 -3.79
C ASN A 133 -6.46 20.35 -4.24
N LEU A 134 -5.24 20.44 -4.76
CA LEU A 134 -4.64 21.67 -5.29
C LEU A 134 -5.39 22.21 -6.50
N MET A 135 -6.02 21.33 -7.28
CA MET A 135 -6.86 21.69 -8.42
C MET A 135 -8.32 22.03 -8.04
N GLY A 136 -8.67 21.97 -6.75
CA GLY A 136 -10.00 22.30 -6.27
C GLY A 136 -10.95 21.12 -6.08
N TYR A 137 -10.54 19.88 -6.39
CA TYR A 137 -11.30 18.66 -6.12
C TYR A 137 -11.11 18.28 -4.65
N LYS A 138 -11.99 18.76 -3.75
CA LYS A 138 -11.81 18.68 -2.29
C LYS A 138 -12.37 17.42 -1.65
N GLU A 139 -13.28 16.69 -2.31
CA GLU A 139 -13.93 15.49 -1.78
C GLU A 139 -13.06 14.26 -1.97
N THR A 140 -11.78 14.33 -1.54
CA THR A 140 -10.76 13.30 -1.74
C THR A 140 -10.44 12.56 -0.45
N ALA A 141 -10.13 11.27 -0.60
CA ALA A 141 -9.55 10.44 0.44
C ALA A 141 -8.61 9.38 -0.15
N THR A 142 -7.74 8.85 0.68
CA THR A 142 -6.85 7.75 0.32
C THR A 142 -6.99 6.58 1.29
N LEU A 143 -6.75 5.36 0.83
CA LEU A 143 -6.77 4.15 1.63
C LEU A 143 -5.59 3.23 1.24
N GLY A 144 -4.71 2.98 2.18
CA GLY A 144 -3.53 2.15 1.93
C GLY A 144 -2.74 1.86 3.20
N THR A 145 -1.44 1.72 3.05
CA THR A 145 -0.52 1.40 4.16
C THR A 145 -0.58 2.40 5.31
N MET A 146 -0.92 3.66 5.04
CA MET A 146 -1.11 4.69 6.06
C MET A 146 -2.54 4.74 6.64
N GLY A 147 -3.36 3.74 6.38
CA GLY A 147 -4.79 3.75 6.73
C GLY A 147 -5.61 4.66 5.82
N PHE A 148 -6.75 5.11 6.35
CA PHE A 148 -7.60 6.08 5.66
C PHE A 148 -7.12 7.50 5.97
N GLN A 149 -6.76 8.25 4.93
CA GLN A 149 -6.28 9.62 5.04
C GLN A 149 -7.13 10.56 4.20
N THR A 150 -7.17 11.84 4.59
CA THR A 150 -7.80 12.91 3.83
C THR A 150 -7.24 14.25 4.27
N ARG A 151 -7.13 15.19 3.35
CA ARG A 151 -6.76 16.60 3.63
C ARG A 151 -7.97 17.50 3.88
N ASN A 152 -9.17 16.97 3.65
CA ASN A 152 -10.39 17.71 3.90
C ASN A 152 -10.88 17.47 5.35
N THR A 153 -10.84 18.52 6.17
CA THR A 153 -11.25 18.45 7.59
C THR A 153 -12.71 18.02 7.79
N LYS A 154 -13.59 18.24 6.80
CA LYS A 154 -14.96 17.73 6.79
C LYS A 154 -15.02 16.22 7.03
N PHE A 155 -14.01 15.47 6.59
CA PHE A 155 -13.96 14.01 6.71
C PHE A 155 -13.20 13.50 7.94
N ASN A 156 -12.79 14.35 8.88
CA ASN A 156 -12.04 13.90 10.06
C ASN A 156 -12.81 12.90 10.92
N LYS A 157 -14.13 13.06 11.09
CA LYS A 157 -14.96 12.07 11.80
C LYS A 157 -14.97 10.72 11.08
N LEU A 158 -15.11 10.74 9.76
CA LEU A 158 -15.05 9.54 8.93
C LEU A 158 -13.67 8.87 9.04
N LYS A 159 -12.59 9.63 8.91
CA LYS A 159 -11.20 9.16 9.06
C LYS A 159 -11.01 8.45 10.40
N ASN A 160 -11.41 9.06 11.50
CA ASN A 160 -11.27 8.47 12.83
C ASN A 160 -12.09 7.17 12.96
N LYS A 161 -13.32 7.16 12.44
CA LYS A 161 -14.19 5.98 12.46
C LYS A 161 -13.60 4.82 11.64
N ILE A 162 -13.13 5.09 10.42
CA ILE A 162 -12.52 4.07 9.57
C ILE A 162 -11.21 3.55 10.18
N ASN A 163 -10.33 4.44 10.65
CA ASN A 163 -9.08 4.04 11.27
C ASN A 163 -9.29 3.25 12.57
N GLY A 164 -10.37 3.51 13.32
CA GLY A 164 -10.81 2.66 14.42
C GLY A 164 -11.22 1.25 14.00
N ILE A 165 -11.80 1.08 12.81
CA ILE A 165 -12.18 -0.24 12.25
C ILE A 165 -10.92 -1.01 11.81
N ILE A 166 -10.02 -0.38 11.05
CA ILE A 166 -8.84 -1.04 10.46
C ILE A 166 -7.67 -1.19 11.44
N GLY A 167 -7.70 -0.46 12.56
CA GLY A 167 -6.71 -0.55 13.63
C GLY A 167 -5.40 0.20 13.34
N ILE A 168 -4.45 0.06 14.26
CA ILE A 168 -3.18 0.79 14.27
C ILE A 168 -2.15 0.29 13.23
N ASN A 169 -2.29 -0.95 12.78
CA ASN A 169 -1.45 -1.56 11.73
C ASN A 169 -2.33 -1.99 10.55
N PRO A 170 -2.81 -1.06 9.74
CA PRO A 170 -3.71 -1.39 8.65
C PRO A 170 -2.99 -2.24 7.59
N LEU A 171 -3.73 -3.15 6.99
CA LEU A 171 -3.25 -3.85 5.79
C LEU A 171 -3.07 -2.83 4.66
N THR A 172 -2.05 -3.01 3.82
CA THR A 172 -1.89 -2.20 2.60
C THR A 172 -3.15 -2.24 1.73
N THR A 173 -3.80 -3.40 1.66
CA THR A 173 -5.13 -3.58 1.05
C THR A 173 -6.00 -4.30 2.06
N GLN A 174 -7.07 -3.67 2.50
CA GLN A 174 -7.98 -4.23 3.48
C GLN A 174 -8.65 -5.51 2.95
N ASP A 175 -9.16 -6.37 3.85
CA ASP A 175 -10.00 -7.48 3.42
C ASP A 175 -11.25 -6.96 2.69
N THR A 176 -11.84 -7.80 1.85
CA THR A 176 -12.89 -7.36 0.93
C THR A 176 -14.14 -6.84 1.64
N ILE A 177 -14.52 -7.43 2.78
CA ILE A 177 -15.69 -7.00 3.56
C ILE A 177 -15.45 -5.60 4.14
N THR A 178 -14.30 -5.43 4.79
CA THR A 178 -13.88 -4.15 5.37
C THR A 178 -13.73 -3.09 4.28
N LEU A 179 -13.17 -3.45 3.11
CA LEU A 179 -12.99 -2.51 2.01
C LEU A 179 -14.33 -2.02 1.45
N HIS A 180 -15.28 -2.92 1.14
CA HIS A 180 -16.61 -2.53 0.67
C HIS A 180 -17.36 -1.68 1.70
N LYS A 181 -17.26 -2.02 2.98
CA LYS A 181 -17.82 -1.19 4.07
C LYS A 181 -17.23 0.21 4.10
N ILE A 182 -15.91 0.35 3.91
CA ILE A 182 -15.24 1.66 3.84
C ILE A 182 -15.70 2.45 2.62
N LEU A 183 -15.85 1.82 1.46
CA LEU A 183 -16.36 2.47 0.26
C LEU A 183 -17.77 3.01 0.47
N ASP A 184 -18.65 2.22 1.04
CA ASP A 184 -20.04 2.58 1.34
C ASP A 184 -20.11 3.75 2.34
N MET A 185 -19.35 3.69 3.43
CA MET A 185 -19.21 4.77 4.39
C MET A 185 -18.66 6.06 3.75
N SER A 186 -17.69 5.92 2.85
CA SER A 186 -17.07 7.06 2.13
C SER A 186 -18.09 7.74 1.22
N TYR A 187 -18.86 6.96 0.46
CA TYR A 187 -19.94 7.47 -0.39
C TYR A 187 -20.97 8.28 0.40
N TYR A 188 -21.52 7.72 1.47
CA TYR A 188 -22.53 8.41 2.30
C TYR A 188 -21.98 9.64 3.05
N SER A 189 -20.66 9.70 3.24
CA SER A 189 -20.00 10.88 3.81
C SER A 189 -19.69 11.96 2.77
N GLY A 190 -19.88 11.67 1.47
CA GLY A 190 -19.67 12.62 0.38
C GLY A 190 -18.23 12.61 -0.19
N VAL A 191 -17.44 11.56 0.07
CA VAL A 191 -16.16 11.34 -0.63
C VAL A 191 -16.46 10.98 -2.07
N LYS A 192 -15.91 11.74 -3.03
CA LYS A 192 -16.07 11.49 -4.47
C LYS A 192 -14.87 10.78 -5.09
N TYR A 193 -13.67 11.12 -4.63
CA TYR A 193 -12.40 10.61 -5.16
C TYR A 193 -11.69 9.77 -4.10
N LEU A 194 -11.57 8.48 -4.33
CA LEU A 194 -10.84 7.57 -3.45
C LEU A 194 -9.67 6.95 -4.21
N ILE A 195 -8.47 7.09 -3.67
CA ILE A 195 -7.26 6.46 -4.22
C ILE A 195 -6.85 5.33 -3.27
N THR A 196 -6.68 4.10 -3.77
CA THR A 196 -6.35 2.94 -2.93
C THR A 196 -5.12 2.18 -3.42
N GLU A 197 -4.38 1.60 -2.47
CA GLU A 197 -3.30 0.68 -2.78
C GLU A 197 -3.84 -0.73 -3.05
N ALA A 198 -3.37 -1.36 -4.13
CA ALA A 198 -3.62 -2.76 -4.47
C ALA A 198 -2.31 -3.57 -4.34
N SER A 199 -2.07 -4.16 -3.17
CA SER A 199 -0.93 -5.05 -2.93
C SER A 199 -1.09 -6.37 -3.71
N SER A 200 0.02 -7.05 -4.00
CA SER A 200 -0.05 -8.35 -4.67
C SER A 200 -0.83 -9.40 -3.87
N ASP A 201 -0.69 -9.39 -2.54
CA ASP A 201 -1.49 -10.26 -1.66
C ASP A 201 -2.99 -9.88 -1.72
N GLY A 202 -3.32 -8.58 -1.70
CA GLY A 202 -4.70 -8.11 -1.83
C GLY A 202 -5.34 -8.49 -3.16
N ILE A 203 -4.60 -8.39 -4.26
CA ILE A 203 -5.05 -8.81 -5.59
C ILE A 203 -5.27 -10.32 -5.64
N MET A 204 -4.30 -11.11 -5.16
CA MET A 204 -4.33 -12.57 -5.15
C MET A 204 -5.49 -13.11 -4.31
N ARG A 205 -5.80 -12.47 -3.19
CA ARG A 205 -6.89 -12.81 -2.27
C ARG A 205 -8.23 -12.14 -2.61
N HIS A 206 -8.40 -11.68 -3.82
CA HIS A 206 -9.65 -11.06 -4.29
C HIS A 206 -10.20 -9.93 -3.42
N ARG A 207 -9.33 -9.23 -2.66
CA ARG A 207 -9.76 -8.16 -1.74
C ARG A 207 -10.32 -6.93 -2.45
N ILE A 208 -9.93 -6.74 -3.72
CA ILE A 208 -10.29 -5.58 -4.56
C ILE A 208 -11.31 -5.94 -5.65
N ASP A 209 -11.90 -7.12 -5.60
CA ASP A 209 -12.91 -7.52 -6.57
C ASP A 209 -14.22 -6.75 -6.32
N GLU A 210 -15.07 -6.62 -7.35
CA GLU A 210 -16.37 -5.92 -7.34
C GLU A 210 -16.27 -4.41 -7.03
N ILE A 211 -15.11 -3.79 -7.30
CA ILE A 211 -14.90 -2.34 -7.18
C ILE A 211 -14.92 -1.68 -8.56
N ASP A 212 -15.64 -0.57 -8.68
CA ASP A 212 -15.84 0.16 -9.93
C ASP A 212 -14.71 1.17 -10.18
N PHE A 213 -13.51 0.67 -10.53
CA PHE A 213 -12.35 1.51 -10.79
C PHE A 213 -12.51 2.38 -12.04
N VAL A 214 -12.14 3.66 -11.96
CA VAL A 214 -12.03 4.57 -13.12
C VAL A 214 -10.63 4.53 -13.74
N SER A 215 -9.61 4.24 -12.94
CA SER A 215 -8.24 4.08 -13.41
C SER A 215 -7.45 3.13 -12.51
N CYS A 216 -6.62 2.30 -13.13
CA CYS A 216 -5.67 1.45 -12.43
C CYS A 216 -4.25 1.72 -12.93
N GLY A 217 -3.27 1.63 -12.01
CA GLY A 217 -1.88 1.93 -12.33
C GLY A 217 -0.87 0.88 -11.88
N LEU A 218 0.25 0.81 -12.63
CA LEU A 218 1.44 0.05 -12.25
C LEU A 218 2.65 0.98 -12.14
N SER A 219 3.21 1.12 -10.93
CA SER A 219 4.39 1.97 -10.72
C SER A 219 5.68 1.35 -11.22
N ASN A 220 6.05 0.19 -10.69
CA ASN A 220 7.25 -0.58 -11.05
C ASN A 220 7.18 -2.01 -10.52
N ILE A 221 8.02 -2.89 -11.04
CA ILE A 221 8.21 -4.24 -10.52
C ILE A 221 9.71 -4.50 -10.30
N SER A 222 10.08 -4.77 -9.05
CA SER A 222 11.39 -5.27 -8.63
C SER A 222 11.22 -6.48 -7.74
N GLU A 223 12.31 -7.16 -7.44
CA GLU A 223 12.29 -8.36 -6.60
C GLU A 223 11.78 -8.03 -5.20
N ASP A 224 10.68 -8.68 -4.82
CA ASP A 224 10.07 -8.60 -3.50
C ASP A 224 9.03 -9.73 -3.35
N HIS A 225 8.65 -10.06 -2.12
CA HIS A 225 7.58 -11.03 -1.81
C HIS A 225 7.73 -12.44 -2.45
N LEU A 226 8.94 -12.87 -2.81
CA LEU A 226 9.16 -14.18 -3.43
C LEU A 226 8.78 -15.36 -2.52
N ILE A 227 8.86 -15.19 -1.20
CA ILE A 227 8.39 -16.19 -0.23
C ILE A 227 6.91 -16.50 -0.44
N THR A 228 6.09 -15.49 -0.77
CA THR A 228 4.65 -15.65 -1.01
C THR A 228 4.33 -16.09 -2.43
N HIS A 229 5.08 -15.57 -3.41
CA HIS A 229 4.75 -15.76 -4.83
C HIS A 229 5.59 -16.87 -5.51
N GLY A 230 6.66 -17.35 -4.88
CA GLY A 230 7.59 -18.35 -5.43
C GLY A 230 8.46 -17.82 -6.57
N THR A 231 7.88 -17.17 -7.57
CA THR A 231 8.61 -16.67 -8.76
C THR A 231 8.23 -15.25 -9.13
N MET A 232 9.17 -14.53 -9.76
CA MET A 232 8.92 -13.19 -10.32
C MET A 232 7.85 -13.20 -11.43
N LYS A 233 7.69 -14.32 -12.15
CA LYS A 233 6.63 -14.48 -13.15
C LYS A 233 5.24 -14.49 -12.48
N HIS A 234 5.09 -15.26 -11.41
CA HIS A 234 3.83 -15.30 -10.65
C HIS A 234 3.54 -13.94 -9.99
N TYR A 235 4.55 -13.31 -9.38
CA TYR A 235 4.43 -11.99 -8.76
C TYR A 235 3.98 -10.90 -9.76
N SER A 236 4.63 -10.81 -10.93
CA SER A 236 4.25 -9.84 -11.95
C SER A 236 2.86 -10.10 -12.52
N ASN A 237 2.52 -11.35 -12.83
CA ASN A 237 1.20 -11.73 -13.34
C ASN A 237 0.09 -11.43 -12.31
N THR A 238 0.35 -11.64 -11.03
CA THR A 238 -0.59 -11.26 -9.96
C THR A 238 -0.86 -9.75 -9.99
N LYS A 239 0.18 -8.91 -10.12
CA LYS A 239 -0.03 -7.46 -10.25
C LYS A 239 -0.77 -7.08 -11.53
N PHE A 240 -0.46 -7.72 -12.66
CA PHE A 240 -1.15 -7.48 -13.93
C PHE A 240 -2.63 -7.86 -13.87
N SER A 241 -2.99 -8.86 -13.06
CA SER A 241 -4.39 -9.25 -12.91
C SER A 241 -5.28 -8.17 -12.25
N LEU A 242 -4.70 -7.09 -11.68
CA LEU A 242 -5.46 -5.89 -11.30
C LEU A 242 -6.26 -5.35 -12.49
N PHE A 243 -5.66 -5.31 -13.67
CA PHE A 243 -6.28 -4.71 -14.86
C PHE A 243 -7.45 -5.53 -15.42
N SER A 244 -7.57 -6.81 -15.07
CA SER A 244 -8.75 -7.61 -15.42
C SER A 244 -10.02 -7.14 -14.69
N ARG A 245 -9.86 -6.42 -13.58
CA ARG A 245 -10.96 -5.85 -12.77
C ARG A 245 -11.39 -4.46 -13.26
N LEU A 246 -10.56 -3.82 -14.09
CA LEU A 246 -10.88 -2.53 -14.67
C LEU A 246 -11.95 -2.70 -15.77
N PRO A 247 -13.07 -1.96 -15.72
CA PRO A 247 -14.07 -1.98 -16.79
C PRO A 247 -13.49 -1.52 -18.14
N PRO A 248 -14.10 -1.89 -19.27
CA PRO A 248 -13.74 -1.36 -20.58
C PRO A 248 -13.79 0.18 -20.62
N ASN A 249 -13.00 0.78 -21.50
CA ASN A 249 -12.91 2.25 -21.72
C ASN A 249 -12.44 3.06 -20.50
N LYS A 250 -11.93 2.39 -19.47
CA LYS A 250 -11.26 3.03 -18.32
C LYS A 250 -9.76 3.15 -18.57
N THR A 251 -9.04 3.86 -17.68
CA THR A 251 -7.65 4.23 -17.94
C THR A 251 -6.66 3.33 -17.23
N VAL A 252 -5.64 2.88 -17.95
CA VAL A 252 -4.44 2.21 -17.42
C VAL A 252 -3.29 3.20 -17.42
N VAL A 253 -2.63 3.40 -16.26
CA VAL A 253 -1.47 4.28 -16.11
C VAL A 253 -0.25 3.45 -15.74
N TYR A 254 0.86 3.57 -16.49
CA TYR A 254 2.08 2.84 -16.13
C TYR A 254 3.38 3.51 -16.57
N ASN A 255 4.45 3.18 -15.82
CA ASN A 255 5.81 3.57 -16.15
C ASN A 255 6.34 2.77 -17.34
N ASN A 256 6.55 3.41 -18.47
CA ASN A 256 7.04 2.76 -19.70
C ASN A 256 8.55 2.49 -19.68
N ASP A 257 9.28 3.10 -18.75
CA ASP A 257 10.73 2.82 -18.54
C ASP A 257 10.97 1.62 -17.60
N ASP A 258 9.91 1.08 -16.98
CA ASP A 258 10.03 -0.14 -16.16
C ASP A 258 10.27 -1.37 -17.05
N LYS A 259 11.19 -2.23 -16.62
CA LYS A 259 11.54 -3.47 -17.37
C LYS A 259 10.36 -4.42 -17.61
N TYR A 260 9.26 -4.26 -16.87
CA TYR A 260 8.02 -5.02 -17.04
C TYR A 260 6.96 -4.31 -17.90
N ALA A 261 7.21 -3.09 -18.36
CA ALA A 261 6.25 -2.32 -19.18
C ALA A 261 5.79 -3.09 -20.42
N LYS A 262 6.74 -3.68 -21.19
CA LYS A 262 6.42 -4.51 -22.35
C LYS A 262 5.57 -5.72 -21.98
N LYS A 263 5.89 -6.41 -20.86
CA LYS A 263 5.12 -7.58 -20.39
C LYS A 263 3.70 -7.18 -19.99
N LEU A 264 3.52 -6.00 -19.37
CA LEU A 264 2.19 -5.46 -19.07
C LEU A 264 1.42 -5.16 -20.36
N SER A 265 2.04 -4.48 -21.32
CA SER A 265 1.42 -4.19 -22.62
C SER A 265 0.97 -5.48 -23.31
N ASP A 266 1.83 -6.49 -23.36
CA ASP A 266 1.50 -7.83 -23.90
C ASP A 266 0.34 -8.49 -23.13
N TYR A 267 0.31 -8.34 -21.81
CA TYR A 267 -0.78 -8.87 -20.98
C TYR A 267 -2.12 -8.21 -21.33
N LEU A 268 -2.14 -6.88 -21.43
CA LEU A 268 -3.36 -6.14 -21.77
C LEU A 268 -3.92 -6.55 -23.14
N HIS A 269 -3.06 -6.66 -24.15
CA HIS A 269 -3.49 -7.02 -25.51
C HIS A 269 -3.86 -8.50 -25.66
N LYS A 270 -3.08 -9.42 -25.07
CA LYS A 270 -3.25 -10.87 -25.30
C LYS A 270 -4.23 -11.54 -24.33
N LYS A 271 -4.33 -11.05 -23.10
CA LYS A 271 -5.17 -11.65 -22.05
C LYS A 271 -6.49 -10.93 -21.84
N LEU A 272 -6.59 -9.70 -22.28
CA LEU A 272 -7.79 -8.86 -22.17
C LEU A 272 -8.14 -8.21 -23.53
N PRO A 273 -8.15 -8.98 -24.64
CA PRO A 273 -8.33 -8.41 -25.98
C PRO A 273 -9.72 -7.80 -26.18
N GLU A 274 -10.72 -8.28 -25.44
CA GLU A 274 -12.09 -7.77 -25.46
C GLU A 274 -12.25 -6.43 -24.73
N LYS A 275 -11.20 -6.01 -23.96
CA LYS A 275 -11.23 -4.76 -23.21
C LYS A 275 -10.44 -3.67 -23.93
N SER A 276 -11.13 -2.67 -24.42
CA SER A 276 -10.49 -1.43 -24.87
C SER A 276 -10.16 -0.56 -23.66
N PHE A 277 -8.89 -0.16 -23.51
CA PHE A 277 -8.44 0.72 -22.42
C PHE A 277 -7.90 2.03 -22.99
N ASN A 278 -8.13 3.14 -22.28
CA ASN A 278 -7.34 4.34 -22.46
C ASN A 278 -5.98 4.13 -21.77
N ILE A 279 -4.88 4.31 -22.51
CA ILE A 279 -3.53 4.10 -21.98
C ILE A 279 -2.86 5.44 -21.75
N ILE A 280 -2.29 5.65 -20.57
CA ILE A 280 -1.39 6.77 -20.26
C ILE A 280 -0.05 6.18 -19.80
N LYS A 281 0.92 6.14 -20.72
CA LYS A 281 2.32 5.78 -20.44
C LYS A 281 3.09 7.03 -20.06
N TYR A 282 4.02 6.88 -19.13
CA TYR A 282 4.96 7.96 -18.79
C TYR A 282 6.38 7.42 -18.70
N GLY A 283 7.37 8.27 -19.02
CA GLY A 283 8.79 7.92 -18.95
C GLY A 283 9.66 8.83 -19.79
N LYS A 284 10.96 8.55 -19.80
CA LYS A 284 11.99 9.24 -20.58
C LYS A 284 12.29 8.57 -21.92
N ASN A 285 12.27 7.23 -21.96
CA ASN A 285 12.94 6.43 -22.99
C ASN A 285 12.12 6.21 -24.26
N SER A 286 10.86 6.65 -24.30
CA SER A 286 10.00 6.45 -25.47
C SER A 286 9.22 7.71 -25.84
N SER A 287 9.36 8.15 -27.08
CA SER A 287 8.57 9.26 -27.63
C SER A 287 7.07 8.95 -27.76
N ALA A 288 6.68 7.68 -27.65
CA ALA A 288 5.30 7.24 -27.68
C ALA A 288 4.59 7.30 -26.31
N ASN A 289 5.19 7.98 -25.33
CA ASN A 289 4.55 8.20 -24.04
C ASN A 289 3.54 9.35 -24.13
N GLU A 290 2.39 9.19 -23.47
CA GLU A 290 1.40 10.25 -23.29
C GLU A 290 1.91 11.36 -22.37
N ILE A 291 2.81 11.00 -21.41
CA ILE A 291 3.59 11.94 -20.59
C ILE A 291 5.08 11.65 -20.83
N GLN A 292 5.70 12.38 -21.72
CA GLN A 292 7.12 12.26 -22.05
C GLN A 292 7.96 13.19 -21.16
N ILE A 293 8.94 12.64 -20.46
CA ILE A 293 9.92 13.42 -19.69
C ILE A 293 11.10 13.72 -20.61
N HIS A 294 11.27 14.98 -21.01
CA HIS A 294 12.34 15.40 -21.93
C HIS A 294 13.61 15.77 -21.20
N GLN A 295 13.51 16.61 -20.16
CA GLN A 295 14.67 17.10 -19.44
C GLN A 295 14.43 17.08 -17.94
N ILE A 296 15.47 16.71 -17.19
CA ILE A 296 15.53 16.79 -15.73
C ILE A 296 16.80 17.55 -15.37
N LYS A 297 16.64 18.68 -14.68
CA LYS A 297 17.74 19.43 -14.10
C LYS A 297 17.60 19.43 -12.59
N SER A 298 18.57 18.79 -11.93
CA SER A 298 18.61 18.73 -10.46
C SER A 298 18.84 20.13 -9.88
N ASN A 299 18.15 20.45 -8.80
CA ASN A 299 18.43 21.57 -7.91
C ASN A 299 18.62 21.04 -6.48
N LYS A 300 18.87 21.91 -5.50
CA LYS A 300 19.31 21.51 -4.16
C LYS A 300 18.41 20.45 -3.48
N TYR A 301 17.06 20.54 -3.67
CA TYR A 301 16.09 19.63 -3.03
C TYR A 301 14.93 19.27 -3.95
N GLY A 302 15.17 19.26 -5.25
CA GLY A 302 14.14 18.96 -6.22
C GLY A 302 14.66 19.02 -7.65
N TYR A 303 13.75 19.24 -8.58
CA TYR A 303 14.04 19.14 -10.02
C TYR A 303 13.24 20.18 -10.81
N ASP A 304 13.90 20.87 -11.73
CA ASP A 304 13.24 21.57 -12.83
C ASP A 304 13.08 20.55 -13.97
N ILE A 305 11.88 20.38 -14.47
CA ILE A 305 11.56 19.36 -15.48
C ILE A 305 10.85 19.96 -16.69
N GLU A 306 11.19 19.44 -17.85
CA GLU A 306 10.45 19.67 -19.10
C GLU A 306 9.74 18.38 -19.48
N ILE A 307 8.43 18.48 -19.70
CA ILE A 307 7.58 17.35 -20.05
C ILE A 307 6.72 17.69 -21.25
N LYS A 308 6.44 16.69 -22.07
CA LYS A 308 5.40 16.76 -23.12
C LYS A 308 4.21 15.92 -22.63
N ILE A 309 3.02 16.51 -22.65
CA ILE A 309 1.77 15.81 -22.34
C ILE A 309 0.95 15.83 -23.61
N PHE A 310 0.66 14.64 -24.14
CA PHE A 310 0.13 14.45 -25.49
C PHE A 310 1.01 15.23 -26.50
N ASP A 311 0.49 16.31 -27.10
CA ASP A 311 1.21 17.07 -28.13
C ASP A 311 1.77 18.41 -27.64
N LYS A 312 1.64 18.75 -26.36
CA LYS A 312 2.04 20.05 -25.83
C LYS A 312 3.18 19.94 -24.80
N ASN A 313 4.17 20.85 -24.93
CA ASN A 313 5.31 20.95 -24.00
C ASN A 313 4.96 21.84 -22.81
N TYR A 314 5.47 21.45 -21.64
CA TYR A 314 5.31 22.14 -20.37
C TYR A 314 6.64 22.16 -19.61
N LYS A 315 6.85 23.23 -18.82
CA LYS A 315 7.96 23.34 -17.87
C LYS A 315 7.38 23.47 -16.47
N THR A 316 7.94 22.74 -15.52
CA THR A 316 7.51 22.82 -14.13
C THR A 316 8.66 22.47 -13.20
N ARG A 317 8.43 22.64 -11.90
CA ARG A 317 9.34 22.27 -10.82
C ARG A 317 8.68 21.24 -9.91
N LEU A 318 9.48 20.28 -9.44
CA LEU A 318 9.09 19.38 -8.35
C LEU A 318 10.01 19.63 -7.16
N ASN A 319 9.43 19.98 -6.01
CA ASN A 319 10.15 20.18 -4.74
C ASN A 319 10.17 18.87 -3.93
N LEU A 320 10.55 17.77 -4.58
CA LEU A 320 10.59 16.43 -4.01
C LEU A 320 12.01 15.88 -4.21
N THR A 321 12.58 15.30 -3.15
CA THR A 321 13.95 14.75 -3.18
C THR A 321 13.97 13.33 -3.74
N GLY A 322 14.86 13.07 -4.71
CA GLY A 322 15.04 11.80 -5.39
C GLY A 322 14.37 11.74 -6.77
N GLU A 323 15.12 11.36 -7.81
CA GLU A 323 14.64 11.32 -9.20
C GLU A 323 13.43 10.39 -9.38
N PHE A 324 13.33 9.31 -8.57
CA PHE A 324 12.17 8.42 -8.57
C PHE A 324 10.87 9.13 -8.18
N GLN A 325 10.92 10.26 -7.48
CA GLN A 325 9.74 11.06 -7.16
C GLN A 325 9.17 11.76 -8.40
N ILE A 326 10.00 12.02 -9.41
CA ILE A 326 9.48 12.51 -10.71
C ILE A 326 8.54 11.46 -11.30
N TYR A 327 8.95 10.20 -11.33
CA TYR A 327 8.13 9.10 -11.83
C TYR A 327 6.85 8.92 -11.00
N ASN A 328 6.92 9.04 -9.67
CA ASN A 328 5.75 9.00 -8.81
C ASN A 328 4.78 10.17 -9.11
N ALA A 329 5.32 11.39 -9.31
CA ALA A 329 4.52 12.56 -9.66
C ALA A 329 3.90 12.45 -11.07
N MET A 330 4.62 11.89 -12.05
CA MET A 330 4.06 11.63 -13.39
C MET A 330 2.95 10.57 -13.36
N HIS A 331 3.08 9.55 -12.50
CA HIS A 331 1.98 8.60 -12.29
C HIS A 331 0.74 9.29 -11.70
N ALA A 332 0.93 10.08 -10.64
CA ALA A 332 -0.16 10.86 -10.03
C ALA A 332 -0.82 11.80 -11.04
N LEU A 333 -0.02 12.47 -11.87
CA LEU A 333 -0.51 13.28 -12.98
C LEU A 333 -1.31 12.42 -13.97
N GLY A 334 -0.85 11.22 -14.33
CA GLY A 334 -1.56 10.29 -15.21
C GLY A 334 -2.95 9.91 -14.66
N PHE A 335 -3.06 9.64 -13.36
CA PHE A 335 -4.36 9.42 -12.72
C PHE A 335 -5.27 10.65 -12.80
N VAL A 336 -4.74 11.84 -12.55
CA VAL A 336 -5.51 13.08 -12.66
C VAL A 336 -5.95 13.34 -14.11
N LEU A 337 -5.06 13.13 -15.09
CA LEU A 337 -5.37 13.29 -16.51
C LEU A 337 -6.47 12.34 -16.99
N SER A 338 -6.66 11.19 -16.33
CA SER A 338 -7.71 10.22 -16.70
C SER A 338 -9.12 10.72 -16.43
N ILE A 339 -9.29 11.80 -15.65
CA ILE A 339 -10.61 12.30 -15.23
C ILE A 339 -10.85 13.79 -15.50
N ILE A 340 -9.80 14.54 -15.81
CA ILE A 340 -9.94 15.98 -16.08
C ILE A 340 -10.10 16.28 -17.57
N PRO A 341 -10.80 17.35 -17.94
CA PRO A 341 -10.86 17.81 -19.32
C PRO A 341 -9.53 18.42 -19.76
N LYS A 342 -9.25 18.38 -21.07
CA LYS A 342 -7.97 18.85 -21.66
C LYS A 342 -7.59 20.29 -21.31
N ASN A 343 -8.57 21.19 -21.17
CA ASN A 343 -8.33 22.59 -20.80
C ASN A 343 -7.79 22.78 -19.37
N LYS A 344 -7.86 21.76 -18.50
CA LYS A 344 -7.31 21.79 -17.12
C LYS A 344 -5.89 21.20 -17.03
N ILE A 345 -5.30 20.72 -18.12
CA ILE A 345 -3.95 20.12 -18.10
C ILE A 345 -2.91 21.13 -17.61
N GLN A 346 -2.95 22.39 -18.11
CA GLN A 346 -2.03 23.45 -17.65
C GLN A 346 -2.13 23.64 -16.14
N LEU A 347 -3.34 23.71 -15.58
CA LEU A 347 -3.55 23.83 -14.15
C LEU A 347 -2.95 22.65 -13.38
N ALA A 348 -3.11 21.40 -13.86
CA ALA A 348 -2.52 20.22 -13.23
C ALA A 348 -1.00 20.31 -13.20
N VAL A 349 -0.36 20.73 -14.31
CA VAL A 349 1.10 20.94 -14.39
C VAL A 349 1.56 22.05 -13.45
N ASP A 350 0.83 23.17 -13.38
CA ASP A 350 1.16 24.30 -12.48
C ASP A 350 1.07 23.91 -11.00
N MET A 351 0.24 22.92 -10.65
CA MET A 351 0.11 22.43 -9.27
C MET A 351 1.24 21.47 -8.89
N LEU A 352 1.96 20.87 -9.83
CA LEU A 352 3.09 19.97 -9.52
C LEU A 352 4.14 20.63 -8.63
N LYS A 353 4.42 21.93 -8.83
CA LYS A 353 5.38 22.70 -8.00
C LYS A 353 4.94 22.88 -6.55
N LYS A 354 3.67 22.66 -6.23
CA LYS A 354 3.10 22.77 -4.88
C LYS A 354 3.02 21.44 -4.15
N LEU A 355 3.38 20.34 -4.81
CA LEU A 355 3.43 19.02 -4.18
C LEU A 355 4.46 19.01 -3.05
N LYS A 356 4.10 18.35 -1.96
CA LYS A 356 4.95 18.19 -0.77
C LYS A 356 5.36 16.74 -0.61
N THR A 357 6.51 16.55 0.02
CA THR A 357 7.02 15.23 0.39
C THR A 357 5.99 14.52 1.29
N VAL A 358 5.83 13.24 1.05
CA VAL A 358 4.97 12.36 1.85
C VAL A 358 5.72 11.94 3.11
N ASP A 359 5.03 11.89 4.24
CA ASP A 359 5.61 11.50 5.53
C ASP A 359 6.39 10.18 5.41
N GLY A 360 7.65 10.19 5.87
CA GLY A 360 8.53 9.04 5.82
C GLY A 360 8.94 8.56 4.41
N ARG A 361 8.91 9.44 3.40
CA ARG A 361 9.34 9.17 2.01
C ARG A 361 10.36 10.21 1.54
N MET A 362 11.63 10.04 1.88
CA MET A 362 12.69 11.04 1.72
C MET A 362 12.30 12.36 2.40
N GLU A 363 11.66 12.28 3.55
CA GLU A 363 11.25 13.42 4.37
C GLU A 363 12.47 14.12 4.95
N LEU A 364 12.64 15.41 4.62
CA LEU A 364 13.79 16.20 5.04
C LEU A 364 13.53 16.94 6.35
N ILE A 365 14.40 16.75 7.32
CA ILE A 365 14.49 17.54 8.56
C ILE A 365 15.87 18.19 8.64
N LYS A 366 15.89 19.51 8.86
CA LYS A 366 17.15 20.28 9.01
C LYS A 366 17.65 20.20 10.45
N THR A 367 18.95 20.02 10.63
CA THR A 367 19.60 20.09 11.93
C THR A 367 20.23 21.47 12.17
N LYS A 368 20.49 21.81 13.43
CA LYS A 368 21.16 23.08 13.81
C LYS A 368 22.64 23.10 13.36
N ASN A 369 23.31 21.96 13.35
CA ASN A 369 24.72 21.84 12.94
C ASN A 369 24.93 21.86 11.42
N GLY A 370 23.86 21.99 10.61
CA GLY A 370 23.90 22.09 9.16
C GLY A 370 23.99 20.76 8.40
N ALA A 371 23.78 19.62 9.07
CA ALA A 371 23.55 18.35 8.42
C ALA A 371 22.07 18.24 8.00
N ASP A 372 21.79 17.42 6.99
CA ASP A 372 20.45 17.14 6.51
C ASP A 372 20.01 15.72 6.95
N VAL A 373 18.86 15.58 7.59
CA VAL A 373 18.29 14.29 7.97
C VAL A 373 17.16 13.93 7.01
N PHE A 374 17.27 12.78 6.38
CA PHE A 374 16.25 12.21 5.51
C PHE A 374 15.64 10.98 6.16
N ILE A 375 14.33 10.92 6.22
CA ILE A 375 13.59 9.77 6.74
C ILE A 375 12.90 9.08 5.58
N ASP A 376 13.13 7.77 5.44
CA ASP A 376 12.57 6.98 4.35
C ASP A 376 12.08 5.61 4.81
N TYR A 377 11.01 5.13 4.19
CA TYR A 377 10.46 3.79 4.44
C TYR A 377 11.24 2.67 3.74
N ALA A 378 12.34 2.95 3.07
CA ALA A 378 13.16 1.98 2.36
C ALA A 378 13.51 0.77 3.25
N HIS A 379 12.66 -0.26 3.22
CA HIS A 379 12.72 -1.47 4.05
C HIS A 379 13.16 -2.71 3.26
N ASN A 380 13.41 -2.57 1.97
CA ASN A 380 13.97 -3.61 1.10
C ASN A 380 15.23 -3.13 0.40
N PRO A 381 16.11 -4.04 -0.08
CA PRO A 381 17.39 -3.72 -0.68
C PRO A 381 17.29 -2.72 -1.82
N SER A 382 16.40 -2.94 -2.77
CA SER A 382 16.23 -2.09 -3.96
C SER A 382 15.80 -0.66 -3.63
N ALA A 383 14.95 -0.48 -2.59
CA ALA A 383 14.53 0.85 -2.15
C ALA A 383 15.68 1.58 -1.44
N LEU A 384 16.43 0.89 -0.58
CA LEU A 384 17.58 1.46 0.13
C LEU A 384 18.68 1.89 -0.85
N GLU A 385 19.01 1.05 -1.85
CA GLU A 385 19.99 1.39 -2.88
C GLU A 385 19.61 2.66 -3.62
N LYS A 386 18.37 2.77 -4.08
CA LYS A 386 17.89 3.97 -4.76
C LYS A 386 17.95 5.21 -3.87
N ALA A 387 17.53 5.10 -2.60
CA ALA A 387 17.58 6.22 -1.67
C ALA A 387 19.02 6.71 -1.43
N LEU A 388 19.99 5.81 -1.23
CA LEU A 388 21.39 6.15 -1.03
C LEU A 388 22.05 6.75 -2.28
N ILE A 389 21.77 6.19 -3.48
CA ILE A 389 22.27 6.74 -4.75
C ILE A 389 21.73 8.16 -4.97
N GLU A 390 20.45 8.40 -4.72
CA GLU A 390 19.88 9.74 -4.86
C GLU A 390 20.47 10.73 -3.82
N LEU A 391 20.65 10.25 -2.59
CA LEU A 391 21.21 11.07 -1.53
C LEU A 391 22.65 11.48 -1.86
N ARG A 392 23.45 10.60 -2.50
CA ARG A 392 24.82 10.92 -2.93
C ARG A 392 24.88 12.08 -3.92
N LYS A 393 23.89 12.24 -4.79
CA LYS A 393 23.85 13.34 -5.77
C LYS A 393 23.75 14.73 -5.13
N ILE A 394 23.17 14.82 -3.93
CA ILE A 394 22.91 16.09 -3.24
C ILE A 394 23.77 16.30 -1.98
N THR A 395 24.46 15.26 -1.51
CA THR A 395 25.30 15.32 -0.30
C THR A 395 26.71 15.80 -0.65
N LYS A 396 27.14 16.86 0.02
CA LYS A 396 28.51 17.39 -0.14
C LYS A 396 29.54 16.69 0.76
N GLY A 397 29.09 16.24 1.94
CA GLY A 397 29.90 15.54 2.93
C GLY A 397 29.65 14.03 2.89
N ARG A 398 29.59 13.41 4.09
CA ARG A 398 29.36 11.99 4.27
C ARG A 398 27.88 11.66 4.23
N ILE A 399 27.56 10.44 3.78
CA ILE A 399 26.26 9.82 4.02
C ILE A 399 26.38 8.91 5.25
N ILE A 400 25.59 9.19 6.27
CA ILE A 400 25.46 8.38 7.48
C ILE A 400 24.13 7.63 7.39
N SER A 401 24.17 6.31 7.22
CA SER A 401 22.96 5.49 7.13
C SER A 401 22.62 4.85 8.48
N VAL A 402 21.46 5.21 9.05
CA VAL A 402 20.87 4.52 10.19
C VAL A 402 19.98 3.41 9.63
N THR A 403 20.59 2.23 9.44
CA THR A 403 19.97 1.11 8.73
C THR A 403 19.18 0.23 9.68
N GLY A 404 17.85 0.32 9.59
CA GLY A 404 16.92 -0.51 10.31
C GLY A 404 16.59 -1.79 9.56
N ILE A 405 16.51 -2.91 10.28
CA ILE A 405 16.14 -4.21 9.73
C ILE A 405 15.09 -4.88 10.63
N SER A 406 14.07 -5.49 9.99
CA SER A 406 13.04 -6.26 10.70
C SER A 406 13.49 -7.70 10.97
N SER A 407 12.95 -8.34 12.03
CA SER A 407 13.13 -9.77 12.29
C SER A 407 12.50 -10.63 11.16
N GLY A 408 13.05 -11.80 10.86
CA GLY A 408 12.38 -12.86 10.08
C GLY A 408 12.76 -13.06 8.61
N LYS A 409 13.52 -12.18 7.93
CA LYS A 409 13.89 -12.35 6.50
C LYS A 409 15.42 -12.38 6.34
N SER A 410 16.06 -13.54 6.34
CA SER A 410 17.53 -13.67 6.36
C SER A 410 18.22 -13.12 5.11
N GLU A 411 17.78 -13.48 3.90
CA GLU A 411 18.43 -13.05 2.64
C GLU A 411 18.30 -11.55 2.38
N SER A 412 17.11 -10.99 2.52
CA SER A 412 16.88 -9.54 2.37
C SER A 412 17.65 -8.70 3.38
N ARG A 413 17.89 -9.24 4.60
CA ARG A 413 18.73 -8.58 5.63
C ARG A 413 20.18 -8.48 5.20
N ASN A 414 20.73 -9.59 4.70
CA ASN A 414 22.12 -9.67 4.28
C ASN A 414 22.38 -8.68 3.14
N GLU A 415 21.48 -8.64 2.18
CA GLU A 415 21.59 -7.72 1.05
C GLU A 415 21.44 -6.25 1.47
N THR A 416 20.53 -5.95 2.40
CA THR A 416 20.38 -4.60 2.97
C THR A 416 21.67 -4.13 3.65
N ALA A 417 22.33 -4.99 4.44
CA ALA A 417 23.60 -4.63 5.09
C ALA A 417 24.73 -4.38 4.09
N LYS A 418 24.83 -5.20 3.02
CA LYS A 418 25.82 -4.99 1.93
C LYS A 418 25.59 -3.68 1.19
N ILE A 419 24.33 -3.37 0.85
CA ILE A 419 23.96 -2.12 0.16
C ILE A 419 24.27 -0.91 1.02
N ALA A 420 23.92 -0.94 2.30
CA ALA A 420 24.26 0.14 3.21
C ALA A 420 25.80 0.36 3.24
N GLY A 421 26.59 -0.71 3.38
CA GLY A 421 28.06 -0.64 3.37
C GLY A 421 28.67 -0.19 2.05
N LYS A 422 27.99 -0.46 0.92
CA LYS A 422 28.49 -0.08 -0.42
C LYS A 422 28.28 1.41 -0.73
N TYR A 423 27.16 1.99 -0.27
CA TYR A 423 26.73 3.32 -0.71
C TYR A 423 26.79 4.40 0.37
N ALA A 424 26.88 4.04 1.66
CA ALA A 424 27.06 5.01 2.76
C ALA A 424 28.50 5.04 3.25
N ASP A 425 28.96 6.22 3.69
CA ASP A 425 30.31 6.41 4.27
C ASP A 425 30.36 5.90 5.71
N VAL A 426 29.24 5.96 6.43
CA VAL A 426 29.08 5.45 7.78
C VAL A 426 27.76 4.69 7.87
N VAL A 427 27.80 3.47 8.39
CA VAL A 427 26.60 2.66 8.62
C VAL A 427 26.41 2.46 10.12
N ILE A 428 25.23 2.77 10.63
CA ILE A 428 24.81 2.51 12.00
C ILE A 428 23.67 1.53 11.94
N PHE A 429 23.88 0.30 12.40
CA PHE A 429 22.86 -0.73 12.42
C PHE A 429 21.92 -0.59 13.60
N THR A 430 20.63 -0.77 13.33
CA THR A 430 19.55 -0.78 14.31
C THR A 430 18.44 -1.72 13.85
N TYR A 431 17.31 -1.72 14.53
CA TYR A 431 16.14 -2.53 14.20
C TYR A 431 14.95 -1.65 13.76
N ILE A 432 13.98 -2.25 13.09
CA ILE A 432 12.66 -1.66 12.77
C ILE A 432 11.64 -2.23 13.76
N SER A 433 11.34 -3.52 13.63
CA SER A 433 10.42 -4.23 14.51
C SER A 433 11.07 -5.58 14.91
N PRO A 434 11.72 -5.64 16.08
CA PRO A 434 12.50 -6.80 16.47
C PRO A 434 11.63 -8.04 16.77
N ARG A 435 10.33 -7.85 17.00
CA ARG A 435 9.34 -8.87 17.35
C ARG A 435 9.76 -9.66 18.59
N PHE A 436 10.46 -10.78 18.41
CA PHE A 436 10.95 -11.67 19.49
C PHE A 436 12.47 -11.74 19.58
N GLU A 437 13.20 -11.05 18.68
CA GLU A 437 14.67 -10.96 18.74
C GLU A 437 15.10 -9.75 19.57
N THR A 438 16.29 -9.79 20.18
CA THR A 438 16.87 -8.61 20.83
C THR A 438 17.52 -7.69 19.81
N ALA A 439 17.61 -6.39 20.12
CA ALA A 439 18.32 -5.41 19.29
C ALA A 439 19.77 -5.87 19.00
N ASP A 440 20.49 -6.31 20.04
CA ASP A 440 21.88 -6.75 19.94
C ASP A 440 22.03 -7.96 19.00
N ALA A 441 21.10 -8.93 19.07
CA ALA A 441 21.11 -10.11 18.19
C ALA A 441 20.88 -9.73 16.72
N ILE A 442 19.98 -8.78 16.46
CA ILE A 442 19.72 -8.27 15.10
C ILE A 442 20.96 -7.54 14.57
N ILE A 443 21.54 -6.64 15.35
CA ILE A 443 22.71 -5.85 14.96
C ILE A 443 23.94 -6.75 14.75
N ALA A 444 24.20 -7.71 15.64
CA ALA A 444 25.33 -8.63 15.51
C ALA A 444 25.27 -9.46 14.21
N LYS A 445 24.06 -9.89 13.79
CA LYS A 445 23.87 -10.58 12.50
C LYS A 445 24.26 -9.69 11.31
N GLN A 446 24.00 -8.39 11.38
CA GLN A 446 24.34 -7.44 10.32
C GLN A 446 25.82 -7.12 10.30
N GLN A 447 26.44 -6.96 11.46
CA GLN A 447 27.89 -6.73 11.59
C GLN A 447 28.70 -7.92 11.07
N LYS A 448 28.19 -9.16 11.12
CA LYS A 448 28.82 -10.30 10.44
C LYS A 448 28.86 -10.13 8.93
N ILE A 449 27.87 -9.47 8.33
CA ILE A 449 27.79 -9.24 6.87
C ILE A 449 28.63 -8.02 6.46
N PHE A 450 28.60 -6.97 7.26
CA PHE A 450 29.38 -5.75 7.07
C PHE A 450 30.06 -5.34 8.40
N PRO A 451 31.28 -5.83 8.67
CA PRO A 451 31.99 -5.59 9.95
C PRO A 451 32.28 -4.11 10.22
N GLY A 452 32.38 -3.26 9.19
CA GLY A 452 32.56 -1.81 9.35
C GLY A 452 31.33 -1.06 9.88
N GLY A 453 30.21 -1.73 10.04
CA GLY A 453 28.99 -1.13 10.57
C GLY A 453 29.02 -0.93 12.08
N LEU A 454 28.64 0.26 12.53
CA LEU A 454 28.60 0.63 13.94
C LEU A 454 27.37 0.07 14.63
N HIS A 455 27.50 -0.34 15.90
CA HIS A 455 26.38 -0.70 16.75
C HIS A 455 25.57 0.55 17.13
N GLY A 456 24.26 0.56 16.85
CA GLY A 456 23.37 1.70 17.08
C GLY A 456 22.90 1.87 18.53
N GLY A 457 23.22 0.91 19.41
CA GLY A 457 22.76 0.90 20.79
C GLY A 457 21.48 0.05 20.97
N LYS A 458 20.98 0.02 22.21
CA LYS A 458 19.84 -0.84 22.60
C LYS A 458 18.49 -0.39 22.05
N THR A 459 18.39 0.85 21.53
CA THR A 459 17.14 1.41 21.01
C THR A 459 17.37 2.10 19.66
N ARG A 460 16.33 2.16 18.84
CA ARG A 460 16.37 2.92 17.58
C ARG A 460 16.63 4.42 17.84
N TYR A 461 16.09 4.99 18.92
CA TYR A 461 16.39 6.36 19.36
C TYR A 461 17.89 6.58 19.59
N ALA A 462 18.59 5.63 20.25
CA ALA A 462 20.02 5.74 20.49
C ALA A 462 20.83 5.74 19.18
N ALA A 463 20.43 4.93 18.20
CA ALA A 463 21.04 4.91 16.88
C ALA A 463 20.89 6.25 16.14
N ILE A 464 19.69 6.83 16.15
CA ILE A 464 19.39 8.14 15.55
C ILE A 464 20.21 9.24 16.25
N LYS A 465 20.22 9.24 17.58
CA LYS A 465 21.00 10.19 18.37
C LYS A 465 22.50 10.09 18.07
N LYS A 466 23.03 8.87 17.93
CA LYS A 466 24.43 8.65 17.55
C LYS A 466 24.75 9.24 16.17
N ALA A 467 23.87 9.06 15.17
CA ALA A 467 24.01 9.60 13.83
C ALA A 467 24.02 11.13 13.84
N ILE A 468 23.08 11.77 14.54
CA ILE A 468 22.96 13.23 14.61
C ILE A 468 24.19 13.83 15.28
N LYS A 469 24.65 13.27 16.42
CA LYS A 469 25.83 13.76 17.14
C LYS A 469 27.14 13.66 16.36
N MET A 470 27.29 12.67 15.47
CA MET A 470 28.51 12.52 14.67
C MET A 470 28.50 13.26 13.35
N ALA A 471 27.33 13.75 12.92
CA ALA A 471 27.16 14.46 11.66
C ALA A 471 27.73 15.88 11.73
N LYS A 472 28.31 16.33 10.60
CA LYS A 472 28.88 17.67 10.43
C LYS A 472 28.13 18.41 9.32
N LYS A 473 28.33 19.71 9.24
CA LYS A 473 27.81 20.54 8.15
C LYS A 473 28.12 19.93 6.79
N GLY A 474 27.11 19.74 5.97
CA GLY A 474 27.24 19.14 4.64
C GLY A 474 27.05 17.62 4.60
N ASP A 475 27.03 16.92 5.75
CA ASP A 475 26.67 15.51 5.84
C ASP A 475 25.16 15.33 5.62
N SER A 476 24.77 14.16 5.15
CA SER A 476 23.39 13.71 5.09
C SER A 476 23.21 12.44 5.91
N ILE A 477 22.17 12.40 6.72
CA ILE A 477 21.79 11.23 7.50
C ILE A 477 20.57 10.61 6.82
N LEU A 478 20.61 9.32 6.48
CA LEU A 478 19.46 8.55 6.04
C LEU A 478 18.98 7.64 7.17
N ILE A 479 17.79 7.88 7.67
CA ILE A 479 17.10 6.99 8.64
C ILE A 479 16.11 6.17 7.85
N ASN A 480 16.39 4.88 7.63
CA ASN A 480 15.56 4.03 6.79
C ASN A 480 14.82 2.93 7.54
N GLY A 481 13.73 2.47 6.92
CA GLY A 481 12.99 1.27 7.25
C GLY A 481 11.68 1.47 8.00
N GLN A 482 11.57 2.48 8.89
CA GLN A 482 10.36 2.77 9.67
C GLN A 482 9.47 3.80 8.95
N GLY A 483 10.07 4.85 8.41
CA GLY A 483 9.37 5.88 7.63
C GLY A 483 8.17 6.49 8.37
N HIS A 484 6.97 6.25 7.83
CA HIS A 484 5.71 6.77 8.36
C HIS A 484 5.12 5.93 9.52
N GLU A 485 5.68 4.78 9.84
CA GLU A 485 5.16 3.92 10.90
C GLU A 485 5.36 4.58 12.27
N ARG A 486 4.30 4.56 13.08
CA ARG A 486 4.25 5.22 14.40
C ARG A 486 4.43 4.26 15.57
N PHE A 487 4.71 2.99 15.28
CA PHE A 487 4.85 1.93 16.27
C PHE A 487 5.97 0.97 15.87
N ILE A 488 6.73 0.52 16.87
CA ILE A 488 7.67 -0.60 16.77
C ILE A 488 7.04 -1.79 17.48
N VAL A 489 7.06 -2.98 16.87
CA VAL A 489 6.56 -4.19 17.52
C VAL A 489 7.70 -4.89 18.26
N GLU A 490 7.63 -4.89 19.59
CA GLU A 490 8.55 -5.60 20.48
C GLU A 490 7.79 -6.65 21.30
N TYR A 491 8.27 -7.89 21.28
CA TYR A 491 7.65 -9.04 21.97
C TYR A 491 6.13 -9.16 21.71
N GLY A 492 5.74 -8.96 20.45
CA GLY A 492 4.34 -9.04 20.03
C GLY A 492 3.48 -7.82 20.41
N LYS A 493 4.02 -6.82 21.12
CA LYS A 493 3.30 -5.63 21.56
C LYS A 493 3.74 -4.40 20.77
N PRO A 494 2.80 -3.58 20.24
CA PRO A 494 3.12 -2.32 19.60
C PRO A 494 3.55 -1.30 20.67
N LYS A 495 4.71 -0.67 20.46
CA LYS A 495 5.21 0.46 21.27
C LYS A 495 5.23 1.72 20.40
N PRO A 496 4.69 2.85 20.88
CA PRO A 496 4.74 4.11 20.16
C PRO A 496 6.19 4.52 19.85
N PHE A 497 6.50 4.76 18.60
CA PHE A 497 7.77 5.30 18.15
C PHE A 497 7.61 5.87 16.74
N TYR A 498 8.11 7.08 16.52
CA TYR A 498 8.05 7.75 15.23
C TYR A 498 9.38 8.46 14.94
N ASP A 499 10.05 8.08 13.85
CA ASP A 499 11.38 8.61 13.50
C ASP A 499 11.45 10.14 13.45
N PRO A 500 10.51 10.86 12.78
CA PRO A 500 10.53 12.32 12.76
C PRO A 500 10.45 12.97 14.13
N ASP A 501 9.65 12.43 15.06
CA ASP A 501 9.51 12.96 16.42
C ASP A 501 10.80 12.72 17.21
N ALA A 502 11.41 11.54 17.07
CA ALA A 502 12.70 11.24 17.69
C ALA A 502 13.80 12.19 17.19
N VAL A 503 13.86 12.48 15.88
CA VAL A 503 14.81 13.45 15.31
C VAL A 503 14.59 14.84 15.87
N LYS A 504 13.34 15.34 15.88
CA LYS A 504 12.98 16.67 16.42
C LYS A 504 13.31 16.79 17.90
N ASP A 505 13.01 15.76 18.70
CA ASP A 505 13.35 15.73 20.13
C ASP A 505 14.86 15.80 20.37
N ILE A 506 15.67 15.05 19.59
CA ILE A 506 17.13 15.09 19.71
C ILE A 506 17.67 16.48 19.34
N ILE A 507 17.23 17.05 18.21
CA ILE A 507 17.68 18.38 17.74
C ILE A 507 17.29 19.48 18.74
N SER A 508 16.14 19.35 19.42
CA SER A 508 15.71 20.33 20.42
C SER A 508 16.57 20.34 21.68
N LYS A 509 17.23 19.21 21.99
CA LYS A 509 18.11 19.02 23.16
C LYS A 509 19.59 19.31 22.90
N GLU A 510 19.97 19.58 21.62
CA GLU A 510 21.26 20.09 21.20
C GLU A 510 21.22 21.63 21.07
#